data_6ba23c066dce5d0003548b6a25d69247
#
_entry.id   6ba23c066dce5d0003548b6a25d69247
#
_cell.length_a   1.000
_cell.length_b   1.000
_cell.length_c   1.000
_cell.angle_alpha   90.00
_cell.angle_beta   90.00
_cell.angle_gamma   90.00
#
_symmetry.space_group_name_H-M   'P 1'
#
loop_
_entity.id
_entity.type
_entity.pdbx_description
1 polymer ?
#
loop_
_entity_poly.entity_id
_entity_poly.type
_entity_poly.pdbx_seq_one_letter_code
_entity_poly.pdbx_strand_id
1 'polypeptide(L)'
;MVETIVNADMCEAIAIAPLQADQIANALTGAKIPVLAIDTNFDQAETFIGTAHEDAAYQGGKYVAEKIGKGGKVVILANIQGESTSEARVAGYKKALEEGGCEIISTQYTDGVGDKAVTVTDGVLQSFTDIDAIVCCAYDVALGASRAIKQAGRDGDGIIVCGFDGISSGVQAVVDGEISCTVAQDPYNMGYQCVKSLLDVVEGEKLDDFIDTGCKVITPDNAQEYLDKLKSLV
;
A
#
# COMPACT_ATOMS: atom_id res chain seq x y z
N MET A 1 19.17 -9.48 -15.15
CA MET A 1 18.19 -9.03 -16.18
C MET A 1 18.27 -7.52 -16.40
N VAL A 2 18.07 -6.67 -15.39
CA VAL A 2 18.16 -5.19 -15.56
C VAL A 2 19.52 -4.78 -16.11
N GLU A 3 20.63 -5.19 -15.49
CA GLU A 3 21.99 -4.92 -15.96
C GLU A 3 22.21 -5.30 -17.45
N THR A 4 21.64 -6.41 -17.88
CA THR A 4 21.73 -6.84 -19.29
C THR A 4 21.00 -5.86 -20.22
N ILE A 5 19.79 -5.44 -19.84
CA ILE A 5 18.95 -4.55 -20.66
C ILE A 5 19.61 -3.17 -20.80
N VAL A 6 20.05 -2.57 -19.68
CA VAL A 6 20.60 -1.21 -19.69
C VAL A 6 21.98 -1.10 -20.36
N ASN A 7 22.72 -2.22 -20.45
CA ASN A 7 24.08 -2.25 -21.05
C ASN A 7 24.12 -2.76 -22.50
N ALA A 8 23.03 -3.32 -23.02
CA ALA A 8 23.00 -4.00 -24.32
C ALA A 8 22.26 -3.23 -25.43
N ASP A 9 21.99 -1.93 -25.24
CA ASP A 9 21.22 -1.09 -26.17
C ASP A 9 19.90 -1.75 -26.65
N MET A 10 19.20 -2.42 -25.71
CA MET A 10 17.98 -3.16 -26.01
C MET A 10 16.73 -2.27 -25.99
N CYS A 11 16.81 -1.09 -25.38
CA CYS A 11 15.73 -0.11 -25.28
C CYS A 11 16.30 1.30 -25.10
N GLU A 12 15.46 2.31 -25.35
CA GLU A 12 15.82 3.72 -25.25
C GLU A 12 15.55 4.28 -23.83
N ALA A 13 14.66 3.66 -23.07
CA ALA A 13 14.35 3.95 -21.67
C ALA A 13 13.76 2.72 -20.98
N ILE A 14 13.77 2.68 -19.66
CA ILE A 14 13.19 1.57 -18.86
C ILE A 14 12.48 2.08 -17.62
N ALA A 15 11.36 1.45 -17.26
CA ALA A 15 10.72 1.64 -15.96
C ALA A 15 10.83 0.37 -15.11
N ILE A 16 11.11 0.53 -13.83
CA ILE A 16 11.40 -0.58 -12.91
C ILE A 16 10.59 -0.42 -11.63
N ALA A 17 9.96 -1.53 -11.19
CA ALA A 17 9.42 -1.70 -9.84
C ALA A 17 10.33 -2.70 -9.08
N PRO A 18 11.36 -2.23 -8.36
CA PRO A 18 12.29 -3.13 -7.70
C PRO A 18 11.67 -3.72 -6.42
N LEU A 19 11.88 -5.03 -6.18
CA LEU A 19 11.54 -5.65 -4.89
C LEU A 19 12.44 -5.13 -3.75
N GLN A 20 13.68 -4.75 -4.07
CA GLN A 20 14.66 -4.22 -3.13
C GLN A 20 15.37 -3.03 -3.77
N ALA A 21 14.98 -1.84 -3.37
CA ALA A 21 15.50 -0.58 -3.90
C ALA A 21 17.03 -0.48 -3.82
N ASP A 22 17.63 -0.89 -2.70
CA ASP A 22 19.09 -0.83 -2.49
C ASP A 22 19.89 -1.72 -3.45
N GLN A 23 19.29 -2.80 -3.94
CA GLN A 23 19.99 -3.73 -4.84
C GLN A 23 19.98 -3.27 -6.29
N ILE A 24 19.02 -2.44 -6.68
CA ILE A 24 18.90 -2.00 -8.07
C ILE A 24 20.03 -1.05 -8.46
N ALA A 25 20.58 -0.28 -7.51
CA ALA A 25 21.67 0.66 -7.75
C ALA A 25 22.87 0.03 -8.46
N ASN A 26 23.28 -1.16 -8.03
CA ASN A 26 24.38 -1.89 -8.63
C ASN A 26 24.09 -2.31 -10.08
N ALA A 27 22.85 -2.72 -10.36
CA ALA A 27 22.43 -3.15 -11.70
C ALA A 27 22.31 -1.97 -12.67
N LEU A 28 22.18 -0.76 -12.17
CA LEU A 28 22.09 0.49 -12.95
C LEU A 28 23.43 1.19 -13.13
N THR A 29 24.52 0.66 -12.53
CA THR A 29 25.85 1.26 -12.67
C THR A 29 26.28 1.32 -14.12
N GLY A 30 26.50 2.53 -14.65
CA GLY A 30 26.86 2.77 -16.03
C GLY A 30 25.70 2.74 -17.03
N ALA A 31 24.45 2.67 -16.58
CA ALA A 31 23.29 2.85 -17.43
C ALA A 31 23.39 4.17 -18.21
N LYS A 32 23.14 4.11 -19.52
CA LYS A 32 23.17 5.27 -20.42
C LYS A 32 21.80 5.70 -20.89
N ILE A 33 20.80 4.95 -20.52
CA ILE A 33 19.40 5.19 -20.86
C ILE A 33 18.65 5.72 -19.64
N PRO A 34 17.60 6.52 -19.83
CA PRO A 34 16.72 6.95 -18.75
C PRO A 34 16.11 5.76 -17.99
N VAL A 35 16.04 5.87 -16.66
CA VAL A 35 15.46 4.87 -15.78
C VAL A 35 14.41 5.51 -14.92
N LEU A 36 13.18 5.02 -14.98
CA LEU A 36 12.05 5.50 -14.19
C LEU A 36 11.68 4.49 -13.11
N ALA A 37 11.26 4.98 -11.94
CA ALA A 37 10.68 4.15 -10.89
C ALA A 37 9.16 4.08 -11.04
N ILE A 38 8.60 2.90 -10.90
CA ILE A 38 7.14 2.70 -10.84
C ILE A 38 6.80 1.93 -9.58
N ASP A 39 5.77 2.38 -8.84
CA ASP A 39 5.25 1.81 -7.59
C ASP A 39 6.24 1.83 -6.41
N THR A 40 7.49 1.47 -6.60
CA THR A 40 8.55 1.52 -5.59
C THR A 40 9.67 2.45 -6.04
N ASN A 41 9.95 3.51 -5.25
CA ASN A 41 10.98 4.48 -5.57
C ASN A 41 12.39 3.98 -5.24
N PHE A 42 13.41 4.51 -5.97
CA PHE A 42 14.84 4.31 -5.71
C PHE A 42 15.65 5.52 -6.21
N ASP A 43 16.81 5.76 -5.60
CA ASP A 43 17.59 7.00 -5.75
C ASP A 43 18.07 7.30 -7.19
N GLN A 44 18.26 6.28 -8.04
CA GLN A 44 18.79 6.46 -9.39
C GLN A 44 17.68 6.67 -10.46
N ALA A 45 16.42 6.71 -10.05
CA ALA A 45 15.33 6.98 -10.96
C ALA A 45 15.26 8.47 -11.31
N GLU A 46 14.99 8.79 -12.58
CA GLU A 46 14.76 10.17 -13.02
C GLU A 46 13.40 10.72 -12.54
N THR A 47 12.44 9.86 -12.35
CA THR A 47 11.14 10.17 -11.75
C THR A 47 10.58 8.94 -11.05
N PHE A 48 9.76 9.17 -10.02
CA PHE A 48 8.95 8.14 -9.40
C PHE A 48 7.48 8.30 -9.84
N ILE A 49 6.89 7.24 -10.37
CA ILE A 49 5.49 7.18 -10.78
C ILE A 49 4.77 6.21 -9.86
N GLY A 50 3.87 6.69 -9.02
CA GLY A 50 3.23 5.84 -8.03
C GLY A 50 2.29 6.59 -7.10
N THR A 51 1.93 5.94 -6.01
CA THR A 51 1.08 6.51 -4.98
C THR A 51 1.91 7.29 -3.97
N ALA A 52 1.43 8.44 -3.51
CA ALA A 52 1.94 9.14 -2.33
C ALA A 52 1.60 8.30 -1.07
N HIS A 53 2.43 7.29 -0.74
CA HIS A 53 2.10 6.24 0.23
C HIS A 53 1.77 6.76 1.63
N GLU A 54 2.48 7.79 2.11
CA GLU A 54 2.21 8.41 3.41
C GLU A 54 0.84 9.09 3.41
N ASP A 55 0.54 9.89 2.37
CA ASP A 55 -0.76 10.57 2.24
C ASP A 55 -1.91 9.57 2.07
N ALA A 56 -1.71 8.53 1.26
CA ALA A 56 -2.71 7.49 1.05
C ALA A 56 -3.06 6.76 2.37
N ALA A 57 -2.05 6.37 3.15
CA ALA A 57 -2.25 5.76 4.46
C ALA A 57 -2.85 6.75 5.48
N TYR A 58 -2.47 8.04 5.40
CA TYR A 58 -3.09 9.08 6.20
C TYR A 58 -4.61 9.17 5.94
N GLN A 59 -5.05 9.14 4.68
CA GLN A 59 -6.47 9.15 4.33
C GLN A 59 -7.22 7.92 4.89
N GLY A 60 -6.63 6.74 4.80
CA GLY A 60 -7.18 5.52 5.41
C GLY A 60 -7.26 5.60 6.93
N GLY A 61 -6.17 6.05 7.57
CA GLY A 61 -6.10 6.26 9.02
C GLY A 61 -7.10 7.29 9.53
N LYS A 62 -7.30 8.38 8.78
CA LYS A 62 -8.31 9.40 9.08
C LYS A 62 -9.72 8.81 9.07
N TYR A 63 -10.06 8.02 8.04
CA TYR A 63 -11.36 7.34 7.98
C TYR A 63 -11.56 6.42 9.20
N VAL A 64 -10.53 5.63 9.57
CA VAL A 64 -10.60 4.75 10.75
C VAL A 64 -10.77 5.56 12.03
N ALA A 65 -9.98 6.62 12.24
CA ALA A 65 -10.07 7.48 13.41
C ALA A 65 -11.45 8.13 13.58
N GLU A 66 -12.07 8.58 12.46
CA GLU A 66 -13.41 9.12 12.45
C GLU A 66 -14.48 8.09 12.86
N LYS A 67 -14.26 6.81 12.55
CA LYS A 67 -15.20 5.72 12.88
C LYS A 67 -15.10 5.27 14.35
N ILE A 68 -13.88 5.13 14.89
CA ILE A 68 -13.69 4.63 16.24
C ILE A 68 -13.71 5.75 17.30
N GLY A 69 -13.42 6.99 16.89
CA GLY A 69 -13.41 8.15 17.77
C GLY A 69 -12.19 8.24 18.69
N LYS A 70 -12.17 9.31 19.52
CA LYS A 70 -11.07 9.57 20.45
C LYS A 70 -10.92 8.49 21.51
N GLY A 71 -9.67 8.10 21.76
CA GLY A 71 -9.32 7.05 22.73
C GLY A 71 -9.45 5.64 22.15
N GLY A 72 -9.89 5.52 20.89
CA GLY A 72 -9.94 4.23 20.20
C GLY A 72 -8.57 3.61 20.08
N LYS A 73 -8.44 2.30 20.33
CA LYS A 73 -7.19 1.54 20.37
C LYS A 73 -6.92 0.85 19.05
N VAL A 74 -5.78 1.17 18.47
CA VAL A 74 -5.43 0.75 17.12
C VAL A 74 -4.13 -0.05 17.10
N VAL A 75 -4.14 -1.13 16.32
CA VAL A 75 -2.94 -1.88 15.94
C VAL A 75 -2.57 -1.57 14.49
N ILE A 76 -1.28 -1.37 14.21
CA ILE A 76 -0.75 -1.23 12.87
C ILE A 76 -0.05 -2.54 12.49
N LEU A 77 -0.46 -3.16 11.38
CA LEU A 77 0.22 -4.29 10.78
C LEU A 77 0.97 -3.83 9.53
N ALA A 78 2.27 -3.68 9.67
CA ALA A 78 3.20 -3.24 8.63
C ALA A 78 3.71 -4.43 7.79
N ASN A 79 4.29 -4.13 6.63
CA ASN A 79 4.91 -5.13 5.77
C ASN A 79 6.34 -5.47 6.25
N ILE A 80 7.37 -5.02 5.53
CA ILE A 80 8.77 -5.29 5.82
C ILE A 80 9.36 -4.11 6.60
N GLN A 81 10.00 -4.41 7.72
CA GLN A 81 10.65 -3.39 8.53
C GLN A 81 11.81 -2.73 7.75
N GLY A 82 11.84 -1.39 7.73
CA GLY A 82 12.87 -0.61 7.06
C GLY A 82 12.67 -0.47 5.53
N GLU A 83 11.65 -1.10 4.96
CA GLU A 83 11.31 -0.90 3.56
C GLU A 83 10.53 0.43 3.40
N SER A 84 10.94 1.26 2.44
CA SER A 84 10.49 2.65 2.30
C SER A 84 8.97 2.80 2.18
N THR A 85 8.33 1.96 1.37
CA THR A 85 6.87 1.98 1.15
C THR A 85 6.13 1.56 2.43
N SER A 86 6.63 0.54 3.14
CA SER A 86 6.08 0.07 4.42
C SER A 86 6.15 1.17 5.48
N GLU A 87 7.32 1.78 5.64
CA GLU A 87 7.54 2.85 6.64
C GLU A 87 6.71 4.10 6.31
N ALA A 88 6.57 4.48 5.04
CA ALA A 88 5.73 5.61 4.63
C ALA A 88 4.24 5.35 4.97
N ARG A 89 3.73 4.14 4.70
CA ARG A 89 2.36 3.78 5.08
C ARG A 89 2.17 3.78 6.61
N VAL A 90 3.13 3.26 7.36
CA VAL A 90 3.11 3.32 8.85
C VAL A 90 3.11 4.76 9.33
N ALA A 91 3.94 5.65 8.75
CA ALA A 91 3.99 7.06 9.12
C ALA A 91 2.66 7.76 8.87
N GLY A 92 2.03 7.54 7.71
CA GLY A 92 0.72 8.10 7.38
C GLY A 92 -0.38 7.66 8.34
N TYR A 93 -0.46 6.35 8.64
CA TYR A 93 -1.41 5.84 9.63
C TYR A 93 -1.18 6.44 11.01
N LYS A 94 0.06 6.45 11.51
CA LYS A 94 0.39 7.04 12.82
C LYS A 94 -0.08 8.48 12.90
N LYS A 95 0.29 9.30 11.93
CA LYS A 95 -0.10 10.71 11.89
C LYS A 95 -1.61 10.91 11.97
N ALA A 96 -2.37 10.21 11.13
CA ALA A 96 -3.83 10.36 11.09
C ALA A 96 -4.50 9.89 12.38
N LEU A 97 -4.05 8.77 12.94
CA LEU A 97 -4.61 8.20 14.16
C LEU A 97 -4.31 9.07 15.39
N GLU A 98 -3.07 9.58 15.50
CA GLU A 98 -2.67 10.50 16.57
C GLU A 98 -3.43 11.83 16.49
N GLU A 99 -3.57 12.43 15.29
CA GLU A 99 -4.39 13.63 15.07
C GLU A 99 -5.88 13.38 15.40
N GLY A 100 -6.39 12.19 15.14
CA GLY A 100 -7.74 11.75 15.52
C GLY A 100 -7.92 11.49 17.02
N GLY A 101 -6.81 11.51 17.78
CA GLY A 101 -6.80 11.23 19.22
C GLY A 101 -6.95 9.76 19.57
N CYS A 102 -6.63 8.85 18.66
CA CYS A 102 -6.58 7.42 18.89
C CYS A 102 -5.29 7.00 19.61
N GLU A 103 -5.29 5.85 20.25
CA GLU A 103 -4.13 5.23 20.89
C GLU A 103 -3.58 4.11 20.03
N ILE A 104 -2.33 4.23 19.55
CA ILE A 104 -1.64 3.16 18.84
C ILE A 104 -1.01 2.24 19.87
N ILE A 105 -1.66 1.10 20.13
CA ILE A 105 -1.25 0.15 21.18
C ILE A 105 -0.15 -0.82 20.72
N SER A 106 0.00 -1.03 19.41
CA SER A 106 1.04 -1.89 18.85
C SER A 106 1.31 -1.58 17.38
N THR A 107 2.57 -1.76 16.95
CA THR A 107 2.95 -1.83 15.54
C THR A 107 3.73 -3.12 15.33
N GLN A 108 3.28 -3.99 14.42
CA GLN A 108 3.87 -5.30 14.16
C GLN A 108 4.19 -5.46 12.68
N TYR A 109 5.22 -6.23 12.35
CA TYR A 109 5.68 -6.47 10.99
C TYR A 109 5.35 -7.89 10.53
N THR A 110 4.78 -8.01 9.34
CA THR A 110 4.23 -9.25 8.79
C THR A 110 4.95 -9.72 7.52
N ASP A 111 6.02 -9.02 7.11
CA ASP A 111 6.72 -9.20 5.82
C ASP A 111 5.79 -9.10 4.59
N GLY A 112 4.60 -8.50 4.76
CA GLY A 112 3.57 -8.44 3.71
C GLY A 112 2.88 -9.78 3.44
N VAL A 113 3.06 -10.79 4.30
CA VAL A 113 2.58 -12.17 4.09
C VAL A 113 1.32 -12.43 4.90
N GLY A 114 0.24 -12.83 4.23
CA GLY A 114 -1.06 -13.08 4.86
C GLY A 114 -1.03 -14.12 5.98
N ASP A 115 -0.35 -15.25 5.81
CA ASP A 115 -0.26 -16.29 6.84
C ASP A 115 0.54 -15.82 8.07
N LYS A 116 1.57 -14.98 7.86
CA LYS A 116 2.28 -14.35 8.97
C LYS A 116 1.38 -13.33 9.67
N ALA A 117 0.56 -12.59 8.92
CA ALA A 117 -0.42 -11.67 9.49
C ALA A 117 -1.46 -12.39 10.36
N VAL A 118 -1.92 -13.60 9.99
CA VAL A 118 -2.77 -14.43 10.85
C VAL A 118 -2.09 -14.69 12.18
N THR A 119 -0.84 -15.19 12.15
CA THR A 119 -0.08 -15.55 13.37
C THR A 119 0.18 -14.33 14.26
N VAL A 120 0.58 -13.21 13.65
CA VAL A 120 0.85 -11.95 14.37
C VAL A 120 -0.42 -11.41 15.00
N THR A 121 -1.52 -11.41 14.24
CA THR A 121 -2.81 -10.93 14.73
C THR A 121 -3.34 -11.80 15.87
N ASP A 122 -3.20 -13.11 15.80
CA ASP A 122 -3.57 -14.02 16.90
C ASP A 122 -2.82 -13.66 18.19
N GLY A 123 -1.51 -13.42 18.12
CA GLY A 123 -0.72 -12.96 19.27
C GLY A 123 -1.17 -11.58 19.80
N VAL A 124 -1.57 -10.67 18.92
CA VAL A 124 -2.12 -9.37 19.30
C VAL A 124 -3.45 -9.53 20.01
N LEU A 125 -4.36 -10.36 19.48
CA LEU A 125 -5.69 -10.62 20.07
C LEU A 125 -5.60 -11.30 21.46
N GLN A 126 -4.57 -12.11 21.68
CA GLN A 126 -4.28 -12.71 22.99
C GLN A 126 -3.72 -11.69 23.99
N SER A 127 -2.97 -10.69 23.49
CA SER A 127 -2.32 -9.68 24.34
C SER A 127 -3.24 -8.52 24.69
N PHE A 128 -4.20 -8.20 23.83
CA PHE A 128 -5.10 -7.07 23.96
C PHE A 128 -6.57 -7.49 23.79
N THR A 129 -7.39 -7.19 24.78
CA THR A 129 -8.82 -7.53 24.75
C THR A 129 -9.69 -6.41 24.15
N ASP A 130 -9.20 -5.19 24.16
CA ASP A 130 -9.90 -3.97 23.76
C ASP A 130 -9.22 -3.30 22.55
N ILE A 131 -9.43 -3.86 21.39
CA ILE A 131 -8.93 -3.37 20.09
C ILE A 131 -10.13 -2.85 19.31
N ASP A 132 -10.09 -1.57 18.90
CA ASP A 132 -11.15 -0.97 18.08
C ASP A 132 -10.85 -1.05 16.58
N ALA A 133 -9.56 -1.05 16.19
CA ALA A 133 -9.18 -1.18 14.79
C ALA A 133 -7.82 -1.84 14.59
N ILE A 134 -7.66 -2.47 13.41
CA ILE A 134 -6.39 -2.95 12.87
C ILE A 134 -6.22 -2.31 11.49
N VAL A 135 -5.19 -1.47 11.31
CA VAL A 135 -4.84 -0.89 10.02
C VAL A 135 -3.65 -1.65 9.43
N CYS A 136 -3.75 -2.02 8.17
CA CYS A 136 -2.82 -2.92 7.50
C CYS A 136 -2.16 -2.24 6.30
N CYS A 137 -0.85 -2.42 6.13
CA CYS A 137 -0.09 -1.81 5.04
C CYS A 137 -0.18 -2.58 3.71
N ALA A 138 -0.91 -3.69 3.65
CA ALA A 138 -1.18 -4.43 2.42
C ALA A 138 -2.51 -5.18 2.49
N TYR A 139 -3.03 -5.56 1.34
CA TYR A 139 -4.27 -6.31 1.21
C TYR A 139 -4.19 -7.70 1.85
N ASP A 140 -3.13 -8.49 1.55
CA ASP A 140 -2.97 -9.84 2.12
C ASP A 140 -2.88 -9.82 3.65
N VAL A 141 -2.26 -8.78 4.20
CA VAL A 141 -2.14 -8.56 5.64
C VAL A 141 -3.53 -8.31 6.26
N ALA A 142 -4.37 -7.50 5.61
CA ALA A 142 -5.73 -7.23 6.09
C ALA A 142 -6.62 -8.47 6.07
N LEU A 143 -6.54 -9.29 5.02
CA LEU A 143 -7.26 -10.57 4.98
C LEU A 143 -6.73 -11.56 6.04
N GLY A 144 -5.42 -11.56 6.30
CA GLY A 144 -4.83 -12.35 7.39
C GLY A 144 -5.37 -11.91 8.75
N ALA A 145 -5.42 -10.60 9.01
CA ALA A 145 -5.98 -10.04 10.23
C ALA A 145 -7.46 -10.40 10.41
N SER A 146 -8.27 -10.24 9.37
CA SER A 146 -9.69 -10.60 9.39
C SER A 146 -9.90 -12.10 9.69
N ARG A 147 -9.12 -12.97 9.06
CA ARG A 147 -9.17 -14.42 9.35
C ARG A 147 -8.83 -14.74 10.81
N ALA A 148 -7.80 -14.10 11.37
CA ALA A 148 -7.43 -14.32 12.78
C ALA A 148 -8.52 -13.84 13.74
N ILE A 149 -9.15 -12.69 13.49
CA ILE A 149 -10.27 -12.18 14.27
C ILE A 149 -11.43 -13.19 14.28
N LYS A 150 -11.77 -13.73 13.10
CA LYS A 150 -12.82 -14.75 12.96
C LYS A 150 -12.46 -16.07 13.65
N GLN A 151 -11.22 -16.53 13.54
CA GLN A 151 -10.74 -17.76 14.21
C GLN A 151 -10.75 -17.61 15.73
N ALA A 152 -10.48 -16.41 16.24
CA ALA A 152 -10.59 -16.11 17.66
C ALA A 152 -12.03 -15.95 18.16
N GLY A 153 -13.04 -16.02 17.28
CA GLY A 153 -14.46 -15.80 17.63
C GLY A 153 -14.78 -14.36 17.99
N ARG A 154 -13.98 -13.40 17.51
CA ARG A 154 -14.09 -11.97 17.80
C ARG A 154 -14.68 -11.15 16.64
N ASP A 155 -15.23 -11.81 15.63
CA ASP A 155 -15.89 -11.17 14.47
C ASP A 155 -17.13 -10.34 14.85
N GLY A 156 -17.72 -10.61 16.00
CA GLY A 156 -18.82 -9.80 16.60
C GLY A 156 -18.37 -8.57 17.39
N ASP A 157 -17.06 -8.40 17.66
CA ASP A 157 -16.54 -7.31 18.52
C ASP A 157 -16.56 -5.93 17.82
N GLY A 158 -16.83 -5.89 16.52
CA GLY A 158 -16.85 -4.64 15.75
C GLY A 158 -15.48 -4.06 15.43
N ILE A 159 -14.41 -4.87 15.47
CA ILE A 159 -13.04 -4.43 15.15
C ILE A 159 -12.97 -4.00 13.69
N ILE A 160 -12.64 -2.73 13.45
CA ILE A 160 -12.45 -2.21 12.09
C ILE A 160 -11.13 -2.74 11.51
N VAL A 161 -11.19 -3.38 10.34
CA VAL A 161 -10.00 -3.79 9.58
C VAL A 161 -9.89 -2.91 8.33
N CYS A 162 -8.79 -2.15 8.25
CA CYS A 162 -8.47 -1.33 7.08
C CYS A 162 -7.33 -1.99 6.29
N GLY A 163 -7.56 -2.29 5.02
CA GLY A 163 -6.55 -2.82 4.09
C GLY A 163 -5.88 -1.73 3.26
N PHE A 164 -5.01 -2.17 2.34
CA PHE A 164 -4.35 -1.32 1.35
C PHE A 164 -4.39 -1.99 -0.04
N ASP A 165 -3.91 -1.30 -1.08
CA ASP A 165 -3.79 -1.68 -2.49
C ASP A 165 -5.09 -1.56 -3.31
N GLY A 166 -6.25 -1.98 -2.79
CA GLY A 166 -7.53 -1.87 -3.49
C GLY A 166 -7.66 -2.75 -4.74
N ILE A 167 -6.97 -3.90 -4.77
CA ILE A 167 -7.14 -4.89 -5.85
C ILE A 167 -8.53 -5.53 -5.80
N SER A 168 -8.99 -6.09 -6.90
CA SER A 168 -10.38 -6.59 -7.04
C SER A 168 -10.83 -7.52 -5.90
N SER A 169 -9.94 -8.43 -5.44
CA SER A 169 -10.25 -9.32 -4.32
C SER A 169 -10.33 -8.59 -2.98
N GLY A 170 -9.49 -7.56 -2.76
CA GLY A 170 -9.55 -6.71 -1.57
C GLY A 170 -10.82 -5.85 -1.52
N VAL A 171 -11.21 -5.30 -2.68
CA VAL A 171 -12.48 -4.55 -2.79
C VAL A 171 -13.67 -5.48 -2.62
N GLN A 172 -13.62 -6.70 -3.17
CA GLN A 172 -14.64 -7.71 -2.94
C GLN A 172 -14.78 -8.04 -1.45
N ALA A 173 -13.66 -8.15 -0.72
CA ALA A 173 -13.69 -8.38 0.73
C ALA A 173 -14.37 -7.23 1.52
N VAL A 174 -14.31 -5.99 1.02
CA VAL A 174 -15.11 -4.87 1.58
C VAL A 174 -16.60 -5.06 1.26
N VAL A 175 -16.95 -5.44 0.03
CA VAL A 175 -18.33 -5.72 -0.38
C VAL A 175 -18.94 -6.84 0.47
N ASP A 176 -18.16 -7.89 0.73
CA ASP A 176 -18.61 -9.08 1.49
C ASP A 176 -18.57 -8.84 3.01
N GLY A 177 -18.05 -7.69 3.47
CA GLY A 177 -17.94 -7.36 4.88
C GLY A 177 -16.83 -8.12 5.63
N GLU A 178 -15.88 -8.74 4.92
CA GLU A 178 -14.72 -9.41 5.52
C GLU A 178 -13.71 -8.42 6.08
N ILE A 179 -13.55 -7.26 5.45
CA ILE A 179 -12.80 -6.11 5.95
C ILE A 179 -13.67 -4.85 5.86
N SER A 180 -13.38 -3.86 6.69
CA SER A 180 -14.23 -2.67 6.83
C SER A 180 -13.99 -1.63 5.74
N CYS A 181 -12.75 -1.50 5.28
CA CYS A 181 -12.34 -0.57 4.23
C CYS A 181 -10.96 -0.95 3.66
N THR A 182 -10.59 -0.34 2.54
CA THR A 182 -9.24 -0.44 1.99
C THR A 182 -8.83 0.86 1.31
N VAL A 183 -7.54 1.18 1.31
CA VAL A 183 -6.99 2.30 0.53
C VAL A 183 -6.58 1.77 -0.84
N ALA A 184 -7.30 2.15 -1.87
CA ALA A 184 -7.00 1.74 -3.24
C ALA A 184 -5.96 2.66 -3.87
N GLN A 185 -4.95 2.08 -4.49
CA GLN A 185 -4.05 2.71 -5.44
C GLN A 185 -4.71 2.74 -6.84
N ASP A 186 -4.09 3.43 -7.81
CA ASP A 186 -4.56 3.41 -9.20
C ASP A 186 -3.49 2.79 -10.12
N PRO A 187 -3.36 1.45 -10.17
CA PRO A 187 -2.35 0.78 -11.00
C PRO A 187 -2.59 0.99 -12.51
N TYR A 188 -3.83 1.24 -12.93
CA TYR A 188 -4.11 1.59 -14.32
C TYR A 188 -3.47 2.94 -14.69
N ASN A 189 -3.68 3.96 -13.86
CA ASN A 189 -3.06 5.26 -14.06
C ASN A 189 -1.53 5.20 -13.91
N MET A 190 -1.00 4.39 -12.98
CA MET A 190 0.45 4.13 -12.90
C MET A 190 1.01 3.62 -14.23
N GLY A 191 0.40 2.59 -14.80
CA GLY A 191 0.81 2.04 -16.09
C GLY A 191 0.70 3.05 -17.22
N TYR A 192 -0.39 3.82 -17.29
CA TYR A 192 -0.60 4.86 -18.29
C TYR A 192 0.46 5.96 -18.18
N GLN A 193 0.67 6.53 -16.98
CA GLN A 193 1.68 7.56 -16.75
C GLN A 193 3.09 7.04 -17.00
N CYS A 194 3.35 5.78 -16.65
CA CYS A 194 4.64 5.15 -16.91
C CYS A 194 4.98 5.12 -18.40
N VAL A 195 4.08 4.63 -19.26
CA VAL A 195 4.31 4.59 -20.72
C VAL A 195 4.43 6.01 -21.28
N LYS A 196 3.57 6.93 -20.86
CA LYS A 196 3.65 8.33 -21.27
C LYS A 196 5.00 8.94 -20.91
N SER A 197 5.44 8.81 -19.67
CA SER A 197 6.72 9.34 -19.18
C SER A 197 7.93 8.71 -19.86
N LEU A 198 7.87 7.41 -20.22
CA LEU A 198 8.92 6.78 -21.01
C LEU A 198 9.04 7.41 -22.41
N LEU A 199 7.93 7.77 -23.06
CA LEU A 199 7.95 8.47 -24.35
C LEU A 199 8.48 9.89 -24.18
N ASP A 200 7.96 10.64 -23.19
CA ASP A 200 8.37 12.02 -22.92
C ASP A 200 9.90 12.12 -22.69
N VAL A 201 10.48 11.21 -21.89
CA VAL A 201 11.93 11.24 -21.58
C VAL A 201 12.79 10.83 -22.77
N VAL A 202 12.34 9.93 -23.63
CA VAL A 202 13.04 9.57 -24.89
C VAL A 202 13.03 10.74 -25.86
N GLU A 203 11.98 11.56 -25.86
CA GLU A 203 11.89 12.79 -26.66
C GLU A 203 12.71 13.96 -26.06
N GLY A 204 13.31 13.77 -24.89
CA GLY A 204 14.15 14.75 -24.22
C GLY A 204 13.37 15.73 -23.33
N GLU A 205 12.10 15.44 -23.04
CA GLU A 205 11.29 16.23 -22.11
C GLU A 205 11.76 15.98 -20.66
N LYS A 206 11.70 17.05 -19.87
CA LYS A 206 12.01 16.95 -18.44
C LYS A 206 10.77 16.51 -17.67
N LEU A 207 10.89 15.46 -16.88
CA LEU A 207 9.84 14.99 -15.98
C LEU A 207 9.91 15.68 -14.61
N ASP A 208 8.78 15.69 -13.90
CA ASP A 208 8.75 16.01 -12.48
C ASP A 208 9.39 14.88 -11.68
N ASP A 209 9.99 15.19 -10.54
CA ASP A 209 10.67 14.20 -9.69
C ASP A 209 9.68 13.11 -9.18
N PHE A 210 8.40 13.45 -9.05
CA PHE A 210 7.34 12.55 -8.63
C PHE A 210 6.04 12.81 -9.41
N ILE A 211 5.44 11.74 -9.93
CA ILE A 211 4.14 11.74 -10.60
C ILE A 211 3.18 10.93 -9.72
N ASP A 212 2.38 11.63 -8.91
CA ASP A 212 1.38 11.00 -8.07
C ASP A 212 0.22 10.48 -8.90
N THR A 213 -0.07 9.19 -8.77
CA THR A 213 -1.18 8.53 -9.46
C THR A 213 -2.48 8.52 -8.67
N GLY A 214 -2.43 9.05 -7.44
CA GLY A 214 -3.57 9.20 -6.55
C GLY A 214 -3.92 7.92 -5.79
N CYS A 215 -4.89 8.09 -4.90
CA CYS A 215 -5.48 6.98 -4.13
C CYS A 215 -6.95 7.26 -3.82
N LYS A 216 -7.68 6.24 -3.36
CA LYS A 216 -9.08 6.37 -2.92
C LYS A 216 -9.36 5.46 -1.74
N VAL A 217 -10.02 5.98 -0.70
CA VAL A 217 -10.53 5.13 0.39
C VAL A 217 -11.81 4.45 -0.10
N ILE A 218 -11.79 3.13 -0.12
CA ILE A 218 -12.90 2.27 -0.47
C ILE A 218 -13.58 1.79 0.80
N THR A 219 -14.84 2.09 0.89
CA THR A 219 -15.72 1.78 2.03
C THR A 219 -16.94 1.02 1.53
N PRO A 220 -17.79 0.43 2.39
CA PRO A 220 -19.02 -0.22 1.95
C PRO A 220 -19.92 0.65 1.05
N ASP A 221 -19.86 1.99 1.23
CA ASP A 221 -20.70 2.93 0.46
C ASP A 221 -20.29 3.04 -1.00
N ASN A 222 -19.01 2.77 -1.35
CA ASN A 222 -18.49 2.94 -2.70
C ASN A 222 -17.80 1.68 -3.27
N ALA A 223 -17.70 0.60 -2.50
CA ALA A 223 -16.95 -0.59 -2.88
C ALA A 223 -17.53 -1.28 -4.11
N GLN A 224 -18.87 -1.40 -4.21
CA GLN A 224 -19.49 -2.07 -5.35
C GLN A 224 -19.25 -1.29 -6.66
N GLU A 225 -19.45 0.04 -6.65
CA GLU A 225 -19.19 0.88 -7.81
C GLU A 225 -17.71 0.79 -8.25
N TYR A 226 -16.80 0.81 -7.28
CA TYR A 226 -15.37 0.70 -7.56
C TYR A 226 -14.99 -0.68 -8.13
N LEU A 227 -15.57 -1.75 -7.60
CA LEU A 227 -15.38 -3.11 -8.08
C LEU A 227 -15.87 -3.28 -9.54
N ASP A 228 -17.02 -2.70 -9.87
CA ASP A 228 -17.57 -2.74 -11.23
C ASP A 228 -16.68 -1.96 -12.20
N LYS A 229 -16.11 -0.81 -11.76
CA LYS A 229 -15.09 -0.09 -12.53
C LYS A 229 -13.87 -0.97 -12.79
N LEU A 230 -13.30 -1.64 -11.76
CA LEU A 230 -12.14 -2.51 -11.92
C LEU A 230 -12.41 -3.65 -12.93
N LYS A 231 -13.60 -4.26 -12.88
CA LYS A 231 -14.01 -5.33 -13.82
C LYS A 231 -14.15 -4.84 -15.26
N SER A 232 -14.41 -3.55 -15.48
CA SER A 232 -14.51 -2.97 -16.83
C SER A 232 -13.18 -2.65 -17.47
N LEU A 233 -12.07 -2.71 -16.71
CA LEU A 233 -10.71 -2.44 -17.20
C LEU A 233 -9.96 -3.70 -17.69
N VAL A 234 -10.58 -4.88 -17.56
CA VAL A 234 -9.97 -6.19 -17.86
C VAL A 234 -10.65 -6.86 -19.06
#